data_c7eb0378d1dde4f2656041b1d7d0f9d4
#
_entry.id   c7eb0378d1dde4f2656041b1d7d0f9d4
#
_cell.length_a   1.000
_cell.length_b   1.000
_cell.length_c   1.000
_cell.angle_alpha   90.00
_cell.angle_beta   90.00
_cell.angle_gamma   90.00
#
_symmetry.space_group_name_H-M   'P 1'
#
loop_
_entity.id
_entity.type
_entity.pdbx_description
1 polymer ?
#
loop_
_entity_poly.entity_id
_entity_poly.type
_entity_poly.pdbx_seq_one_letter_code
_entity_poly.pdbx_strand_id
1 'polypeptide(L)'
;FDTYMWQTVEQKQKFISQIFTSKSPVRVADDIDPTALSFAEIKALSTGNPHIKEKMELDMEVSKLKLIKSSFMSQIYDLEDKVVKFYPKQIAEIAARIKGLEKDIETVKQYPKAEDKFNTMTIDGFGYFEKEKAGNALIERCKKMTSEEPVNIGDYRGFSMELSFDSFQKLFYVTLVGSLSYKVELGTDVFGNIQRIDNAIDGLEK
;
A
#
# COMPACT_ATOMS: atom_id res chain seq x y z
N PHE A 1 0.17 -23.01 -52.02
CA PHE A 1 -0.50 -23.72 -50.90
C PHE A 1 0.42 -23.75 -49.67
N ASP A 2 1.67 -24.14 -49.81
CA ASP A 2 2.65 -24.24 -48.70
C ASP A 2 2.90 -22.89 -48.00
N THR A 3 2.90 -21.80 -48.73
CA THR A 3 3.09 -20.46 -48.23
C THR A 3 2.05 -20.03 -47.19
N TYR A 4 0.77 -20.36 -47.46
CA TYR A 4 -0.34 -20.09 -46.55
C TYR A 4 -0.25 -20.94 -45.28
N MET A 5 0.12 -22.21 -45.42
CA MET A 5 0.30 -23.11 -44.30
C MET A 5 1.40 -22.64 -43.36
N TRP A 6 2.54 -22.21 -43.86
CA TRP A 6 3.65 -21.66 -43.06
C TRP A 6 3.28 -20.37 -42.37
N GLN A 7 2.55 -19.46 -43.01
CA GLN A 7 2.04 -18.25 -42.33
C GLN A 7 1.13 -18.56 -41.14
N THR A 8 0.25 -19.55 -41.33
CA THR A 8 -0.67 -19.99 -40.25
C THR A 8 0.05 -20.63 -39.12
N VAL A 9 1.09 -21.44 -39.39
CA VAL A 9 1.95 -22.06 -38.34
C VAL A 9 2.73 -21.01 -37.58
N GLU A 10 3.33 -20.04 -38.28
CA GLU A 10 4.06 -18.92 -37.66
C GLU A 10 3.17 -18.10 -36.72
N GLN A 11 1.95 -17.73 -37.15
CA GLN A 11 1.00 -17.00 -36.31
C GLN A 11 0.59 -17.79 -35.05
N LYS A 12 0.37 -19.09 -35.20
CA LYS A 12 0.04 -19.96 -34.07
C LYS A 12 1.22 -20.12 -33.10
N GLN A 13 2.42 -20.24 -33.63
CA GLN A 13 3.63 -20.34 -32.79
C GLN A 13 3.88 -19.06 -32.02
N LYS A 14 3.71 -17.88 -32.63
CA LYS A 14 3.75 -16.57 -31.93
C LYS A 14 2.75 -16.53 -30.78
N PHE A 15 1.51 -16.93 -31.03
CA PHE A 15 0.46 -16.95 -30.01
C PHE A 15 0.78 -17.91 -28.87
N ILE A 16 1.28 -19.10 -29.18
CA ILE A 16 1.67 -20.11 -28.20
C ILE A 16 2.84 -19.60 -27.34
N SER A 17 3.87 -19.03 -27.95
CA SER A 17 5.01 -18.44 -27.23
C SER A 17 4.59 -17.33 -26.27
N GLN A 18 3.66 -16.48 -26.66
CA GLN A 18 3.10 -15.43 -25.78
C GLN A 18 2.43 -15.98 -24.53
N ILE A 19 1.74 -17.12 -24.66
CA ILE A 19 1.05 -17.77 -23.52
C ILE A 19 2.07 -18.48 -22.60
N PHE A 20 3.04 -19.21 -23.17
CA PHE A 20 3.94 -20.05 -22.41
C PHE A 20 5.09 -19.28 -21.74
N THR A 21 5.54 -18.16 -22.28
CA THR A 21 6.65 -17.39 -21.69
C THR A 21 6.25 -16.55 -20.49
N SER A 22 4.96 -16.48 -20.13
CA SER A 22 4.41 -15.78 -18.94
C SER A 22 4.97 -14.38 -18.70
N LYS A 23 5.64 -13.79 -19.67
CA LYS A 23 6.05 -12.41 -19.60
C LYS A 23 4.80 -11.57 -19.73
N SER A 24 4.47 -10.89 -18.64
CA SER A 24 3.38 -9.93 -18.46
C SER A 24 2.94 -9.31 -19.79
N PRO A 25 1.65 -9.25 -20.11
CA PRO A 25 1.19 -8.77 -21.40
C PRO A 25 1.61 -7.31 -21.56
N VAL A 26 2.71 -7.10 -22.22
CA VAL A 26 3.00 -5.82 -22.84
C VAL A 26 1.88 -5.62 -23.87
N ARG A 27 1.18 -4.49 -23.85
CA ARG A 27 0.03 -4.21 -24.73
C ARG A 27 0.30 -4.38 -26.23
N VAL A 28 1.57 -4.64 -26.61
CA VAL A 28 2.02 -4.98 -27.96
C VAL A 28 3.17 -5.96 -27.80
N ALA A 29 2.89 -7.24 -27.82
CA ALA A 29 3.93 -8.27 -27.82
C ALA A 29 4.23 -8.66 -29.27
N ASP A 30 5.16 -7.96 -29.89
CA ASP A 30 5.91 -8.44 -31.05
C ASP A 30 7.15 -9.19 -30.55
N ASP A 31 6.95 -10.24 -29.77
CA ASP A 31 8.05 -11.13 -29.39
C ASP A 31 8.26 -12.15 -30.51
N ILE A 32 9.20 -11.85 -31.38
CA ILE A 32 9.65 -12.82 -32.39
C ILE A 32 10.58 -13.78 -31.66
N ASP A 33 10.16 -15.01 -31.44
CA ASP A 33 11.04 -16.09 -30.98
C ASP A 33 12.20 -16.24 -31.99
N PRO A 34 13.47 -15.94 -31.60
CA PRO A 34 14.59 -15.99 -32.50
C PRO A 34 14.90 -17.41 -33.02
N THR A 35 14.24 -18.43 -32.46
CA THR A 35 14.41 -19.84 -32.90
C THR A 35 13.40 -20.27 -33.94
N ALA A 36 12.35 -19.50 -34.17
CA ALA A 36 11.37 -19.80 -35.19
C ALA A 36 11.80 -19.24 -36.54
N LEU A 37 12.04 -20.09 -37.52
CA LEU A 37 12.24 -19.69 -38.90
C LEU A 37 11.02 -18.88 -39.38
N SER A 38 11.20 -17.61 -39.66
CA SER A 38 10.12 -16.80 -40.17
C SER A 38 9.75 -17.22 -41.60
N PHE A 39 8.49 -16.96 -41.97
CA PHE A 39 8.06 -17.17 -43.36
C PHE A 39 8.96 -16.49 -44.38
N ALA A 40 9.53 -15.35 -44.03
CA ALA A 40 10.43 -14.60 -44.90
C ALA A 40 11.78 -15.31 -45.04
N GLU A 41 12.34 -16.00 -44.00
CA GLU A 41 13.53 -16.83 -44.09
C GLU A 41 13.33 -18.01 -45.01
N ILE A 42 12.22 -18.72 -44.84
CA ILE A 42 11.86 -19.83 -45.71
C ILE A 42 11.70 -19.35 -47.17
N LYS A 43 11.09 -18.19 -47.37
CA LYS A 43 10.93 -17.58 -48.68
C LYS A 43 12.28 -17.11 -49.26
N ALA A 44 13.17 -16.56 -48.45
CA ALA A 44 14.53 -16.17 -48.83
C ALA A 44 15.36 -17.38 -49.29
N LEU A 45 15.30 -18.46 -48.51
CA LEU A 45 15.96 -19.71 -48.82
C LEU A 45 15.41 -20.36 -50.13
N SER A 46 14.12 -20.28 -50.34
CA SER A 46 13.46 -20.86 -51.52
C SER A 46 13.67 -20.03 -52.80
N THR A 47 13.85 -18.71 -52.72
CA THR A 47 14.03 -17.84 -53.88
C THR A 47 15.48 -17.57 -54.25
N GLY A 48 16.44 -17.91 -53.37
CA GLY A 48 17.90 -17.70 -53.61
C GLY A 48 18.32 -16.23 -53.72
N ASN A 49 17.46 -15.27 -53.33
CA ASN A 49 17.73 -13.85 -53.45
C ASN A 49 18.37 -13.30 -52.18
N PRO A 50 19.65 -12.88 -52.19
CA PRO A 50 20.38 -12.40 -51.02
C PRO A 50 19.79 -11.13 -50.40
N HIS A 51 19.13 -10.27 -51.16
CA HIS A 51 18.50 -9.04 -50.65
C HIS A 51 17.29 -9.31 -49.76
N ILE A 52 16.65 -10.45 -49.89
CA ILE A 52 15.55 -10.82 -49.00
C ILE A 52 16.10 -11.09 -47.58
N LYS A 53 17.26 -11.75 -47.48
CA LYS A 53 17.92 -12.03 -46.21
C LYS A 53 18.37 -10.74 -45.53
N GLU A 54 19.04 -9.85 -46.28
CA GLU A 54 19.46 -8.54 -45.76
C GLU A 54 18.30 -7.68 -45.26
N LYS A 55 17.19 -7.66 -46.00
CA LYS A 55 15.97 -6.96 -45.58
C LYS A 55 15.46 -7.50 -44.27
N MET A 56 15.45 -8.82 -44.08
CA MET A 56 14.97 -9.43 -42.86
C MET A 56 15.83 -9.12 -41.65
N GLU A 57 17.15 -9.18 -41.80
CA GLU A 57 18.09 -8.82 -40.74
C GLU A 57 17.85 -7.36 -40.30
N LEU A 58 17.66 -6.45 -41.26
CA LEU A 58 17.33 -5.05 -40.98
C LEU A 58 15.97 -4.88 -40.34
N ASP A 59 14.95 -5.63 -40.79
CA ASP A 59 13.60 -5.59 -40.19
C ASP A 59 13.61 -6.08 -38.74
N MET A 60 14.39 -7.13 -38.43
CA MET A 60 14.60 -7.62 -37.06
C MET A 60 15.32 -6.57 -36.19
N GLU A 61 16.36 -5.93 -36.72
CA GLU A 61 17.09 -4.88 -36.00
C GLU A 61 16.18 -3.67 -35.72
N VAL A 62 15.42 -3.22 -36.72
CA VAL A 62 14.43 -2.13 -36.55
C VAL A 62 13.38 -2.50 -35.50
N SER A 63 12.87 -3.73 -35.52
CA SER A 63 11.90 -4.20 -34.51
C SER A 63 12.49 -4.22 -33.11
N LYS A 64 13.72 -4.71 -32.95
CA LYS A 64 14.47 -4.67 -31.68
C LYS A 64 14.67 -3.25 -31.18
N LEU A 65 15.07 -2.33 -32.05
CA LEU A 65 15.27 -0.91 -31.68
C LEU A 65 13.96 -0.24 -31.30
N LYS A 66 12.84 -0.56 -31.99
CA LYS A 66 11.50 -0.07 -31.63
C LYS A 66 11.06 -0.56 -30.23
N LEU A 67 11.33 -1.83 -29.91
CA LEU A 67 11.07 -2.37 -28.56
C LEU A 67 11.87 -1.66 -27.47
N ILE A 68 13.18 -1.47 -27.70
CA ILE A 68 14.06 -0.74 -26.76
C ILE A 68 13.55 0.71 -26.59
N LYS A 69 13.22 1.39 -27.68
CA LYS A 69 12.65 2.74 -27.63
C LYS A 69 11.35 2.78 -26.85
N SER A 70 10.44 1.85 -27.10
CA SER A 70 9.16 1.77 -26.39
C SER A 70 9.35 1.54 -24.89
N SER A 71 10.24 0.60 -24.51
CA SER A 71 10.57 0.33 -23.12
C SER A 71 11.18 1.57 -22.43
N PHE A 72 12.11 2.25 -23.11
CA PHE A 72 12.72 3.47 -22.59
C PHE A 72 11.70 4.61 -22.40
N MET A 73 10.82 4.81 -23.38
CA MET A 73 9.74 5.82 -23.26
C MET A 73 8.77 5.50 -22.10
N SER A 74 8.42 4.22 -21.93
CA SER A 74 7.61 3.79 -20.78
C SER A 74 8.28 4.12 -19.44
N GLN A 75 9.59 3.85 -19.32
CA GLN A 75 10.36 4.19 -18.11
C GLN A 75 10.38 5.71 -17.86
N ILE A 76 10.52 6.53 -18.92
CA ILE A 76 10.47 7.99 -18.78
C ILE A 76 9.10 8.43 -18.24
N TYR A 77 8.01 7.96 -18.82
CA TYR A 77 6.65 8.30 -18.36
C TYR A 77 6.40 7.85 -16.92
N ASP A 78 6.89 6.67 -16.53
CA ASP A 78 6.79 6.19 -15.15
C ASP A 78 7.57 7.10 -14.17
N LEU A 79 8.74 7.57 -14.59
CA LEU A 79 9.56 8.50 -13.80
C LEU A 79 8.90 9.89 -13.71
N GLU A 80 8.38 10.40 -14.82
CA GLU A 80 7.66 11.67 -14.85
C GLU A 80 6.42 11.63 -13.91
N ASP A 81 5.63 10.57 -13.97
CA ASP A 81 4.48 10.40 -13.08
C ASP A 81 4.89 10.31 -11.61
N LYS A 82 6.01 9.64 -11.31
CA LYS A 82 6.55 9.62 -9.94
C LYS A 82 6.97 11.00 -9.46
N VAL A 83 7.71 11.75 -10.29
CA VAL A 83 8.23 13.06 -9.92
C VAL A 83 7.14 14.11 -9.83
N VAL A 84 6.18 14.11 -10.77
CA VAL A 84 5.17 15.16 -10.89
C VAL A 84 3.96 14.89 -9.99
N LYS A 85 3.56 13.63 -9.80
CA LYS A 85 2.33 13.28 -9.09
C LYS A 85 2.60 12.56 -7.76
N PHE A 86 3.40 11.48 -7.79
CA PHE A 86 3.55 10.59 -6.64
C PHE A 86 4.34 11.25 -5.51
N TYR A 87 5.56 11.71 -5.76
CA TYR A 87 6.40 12.29 -4.70
C TYR A 87 5.85 13.59 -4.10
N PRO A 88 5.32 14.54 -4.88
CA PRO A 88 4.71 15.74 -4.29
C PRO A 88 3.53 15.41 -3.38
N LYS A 89 2.71 14.44 -3.74
CA LYS A 89 1.59 13.97 -2.89
C LYS A 89 2.12 13.35 -1.59
N GLN A 90 3.11 12.46 -1.66
CA GLN A 90 3.74 11.85 -0.50
C GLN A 90 4.38 12.90 0.42
N ILE A 91 5.09 13.86 -0.14
CA ILE A 91 5.70 14.96 0.63
C ILE A 91 4.63 15.77 1.36
N ALA A 92 3.53 16.11 0.68
CA ALA A 92 2.42 16.85 1.30
C ALA A 92 1.74 16.05 2.43
N GLU A 93 1.52 14.75 2.24
CA GLU A 93 0.95 13.86 3.25
C GLU A 93 1.87 13.74 4.48
N ILE A 94 3.18 13.55 4.26
CA ILE A 94 4.17 13.47 5.34
C ILE A 94 4.27 14.81 6.07
N ALA A 95 4.30 15.94 5.36
CA ALA A 95 4.35 17.26 5.97
C ALA A 95 3.09 17.54 6.81
N ALA A 96 1.91 17.15 6.34
CA ALA A 96 0.68 17.25 7.11
C ALA A 96 0.70 16.38 8.38
N ARG A 97 1.26 15.17 8.27
CA ARG A 97 1.43 14.26 9.41
C ARG A 97 2.41 14.82 10.44
N ILE A 98 3.55 15.38 10.01
CA ILE A 98 4.52 16.03 10.91
C ILE A 98 3.83 17.17 11.67
N LYS A 99 3.12 18.05 10.96
CA LYS A 99 2.39 19.15 11.58
C LYS A 99 1.31 18.67 12.57
N GLY A 100 0.65 17.55 12.28
CA GLY A 100 -0.29 16.90 13.20
C GLY A 100 0.40 16.39 14.46
N LEU A 101 1.55 15.69 14.30
CA LEU A 101 2.36 15.21 15.43
C LEU A 101 2.85 16.35 16.33
N GLU A 102 3.35 17.45 15.76
CA GLU A 102 3.79 18.62 16.53
C GLU A 102 2.68 19.16 17.43
N LYS A 103 1.44 19.26 16.91
CA LYS A 103 0.29 19.69 17.70
C LYS A 103 -0.07 18.70 18.81
N ASP A 104 0.00 17.40 18.52
CA ASP A 104 -0.31 16.36 19.50
C ASP A 104 0.75 16.34 20.61
N ILE A 105 2.03 16.58 20.30
CA ILE A 105 3.11 16.77 21.28
C ILE A 105 2.84 18.00 22.16
N GLU A 106 2.37 19.10 21.57
CA GLU A 106 1.97 20.27 22.37
C GLU A 106 0.82 19.93 23.32
N THR A 107 -0.16 19.13 22.86
CA THR A 107 -1.26 18.66 23.72
C THR A 107 -0.73 17.80 24.88
N VAL A 108 0.21 16.90 24.65
CA VAL A 108 0.84 16.10 25.71
C VAL A 108 1.52 16.98 26.75
N LYS A 109 2.25 18.02 26.31
CA LYS A 109 2.89 19.00 27.19
C LYS A 109 1.89 19.82 28.00
N GLN A 110 0.73 20.15 27.45
CA GLN A 110 -0.35 20.85 28.16
C GLN A 110 -1.04 19.97 29.21
N TYR A 111 -1.12 18.66 28.96
CA TYR A 111 -1.74 17.66 29.84
C TYR A 111 -0.73 16.60 30.27
N PRO A 112 0.33 16.97 31.01
CA PRO A 112 1.38 16.05 31.42
C PRO A 112 0.84 14.95 32.32
N LYS A 113 1.53 13.84 32.37
CA LYS A 113 1.25 12.79 33.32
C LYS A 113 1.45 13.28 34.75
N ALA A 114 0.45 13.08 35.59
CA ALA A 114 0.57 13.42 37.01
C ALA A 114 1.57 12.47 37.69
N GLU A 115 2.51 13.04 38.49
CA GLU A 115 3.54 12.26 39.17
C GLU A 115 2.95 11.37 40.28
N ASP A 116 2.10 11.95 41.13
CA ASP A 116 1.58 11.29 42.34
C ASP A 116 0.10 10.87 42.23
N LYS A 117 -0.59 11.23 41.18
CA LYS A 117 -2.02 10.99 40.98
C LYS A 117 -2.34 10.52 39.57
N PHE A 118 -3.46 9.84 39.42
CA PHE A 118 -3.99 9.48 38.12
C PHE A 118 -4.66 10.71 37.48
N ASN A 119 -4.33 11.00 36.21
CA ASN A 119 -5.06 12.04 35.47
C ASN A 119 -6.52 11.59 35.31
N THR A 120 -7.43 12.52 35.45
CA THR A 120 -8.86 12.22 35.26
C THR A 120 -9.12 11.67 33.87
N MET A 121 -9.71 10.49 33.81
CA MET A 121 -10.16 9.86 32.57
C MET A 121 -11.68 9.94 32.51
N THR A 122 -12.23 10.47 31.44
CA THR A 122 -13.69 10.52 31.23
C THR A 122 -14.12 9.33 30.38
N ILE A 123 -15.11 8.55 30.85
CA ILE A 123 -15.71 7.45 30.10
C ILE A 123 -17.23 7.56 30.21
N ASP A 124 -17.93 7.57 29.08
CA ASP A 124 -19.39 7.72 28.98
C ASP A 124 -19.94 8.91 29.81
N GLY A 125 -19.17 10.02 29.85
CA GLY A 125 -19.51 11.24 30.58
C GLY A 125 -19.19 11.23 32.10
N PHE A 126 -18.65 10.13 32.63
CA PHE A 126 -18.23 10.01 34.03
C PHE A 126 -16.72 10.20 34.17
N GLY A 127 -16.30 11.04 35.11
CA GLY A 127 -14.88 11.26 35.41
C GLY A 127 -14.34 10.25 36.43
N TYR A 128 -13.27 9.56 36.09
CA TYR A 128 -12.58 8.60 36.95
C TYR A 128 -11.24 9.15 37.40
N PHE A 129 -10.98 9.14 38.72
CA PHE A 129 -9.78 9.69 39.35
C PHE A 129 -8.81 8.59 39.84
N GLU A 130 -9.19 7.32 39.67
CA GLU A 130 -8.41 6.16 40.09
C GLU A 130 -8.21 5.21 38.91
N LYS A 131 -6.98 4.73 38.70
CA LYS A 131 -6.62 3.82 37.61
C LYS A 131 -7.49 2.57 37.56
N GLU A 132 -7.75 1.99 38.73
CA GLU A 132 -8.54 0.76 38.81
C GLU A 132 -9.99 0.98 38.39
N LYS A 133 -10.60 2.06 38.84
CA LYS A 133 -11.99 2.40 38.49
C LYS A 133 -12.11 2.74 36.99
N ALA A 134 -11.17 3.50 36.45
CA ALA A 134 -11.11 3.82 35.03
C ALA A 134 -10.94 2.57 34.16
N GLY A 135 -10.00 1.69 34.52
CA GLY A 135 -9.75 0.46 33.79
C GLY A 135 -10.91 -0.53 33.85
N ASN A 136 -11.60 -0.63 35.00
CA ASN A 136 -12.82 -1.44 35.13
C ASN A 136 -13.96 -0.89 34.25
N ALA A 137 -14.17 0.43 34.26
CA ALA A 137 -15.17 1.08 33.39
C ALA A 137 -14.87 0.85 31.90
N LEU A 138 -13.59 0.91 31.50
CA LEU A 138 -13.17 0.63 30.14
C LEU A 138 -13.48 -0.82 29.74
N ILE A 139 -13.17 -1.80 30.59
CA ILE A 139 -13.47 -3.22 30.35
C ILE A 139 -14.97 -3.47 30.30
N GLU A 140 -15.75 -2.85 31.18
CA GLU A 140 -17.20 -2.95 31.14
C GLU A 140 -17.78 -2.37 29.86
N ARG A 141 -17.21 -1.27 29.37
CA ARG A 141 -17.61 -0.66 28.11
C ARG A 141 -17.30 -1.57 26.91
N CYS A 142 -16.14 -2.24 26.93
CA CYS A 142 -15.79 -3.27 25.94
C CYS A 142 -16.83 -4.41 25.92
N LYS A 143 -17.25 -4.92 27.08
CA LYS A 143 -18.25 -5.99 27.17
C LYS A 143 -19.64 -5.58 26.64
N LYS A 144 -19.98 -4.30 26.70
CA LYS A 144 -21.26 -3.75 26.21
C LYS A 144 -21.23 -3.40 24.74
N MET A 145 -20.06 -3.45 24.10
CA MET A 145 -19.91 -3.12 22.70
C MET A 145 -20.44 -4.24 21.82
N THR A 146 -21.39 -3.93 20.94
CA THR A 146 -22.02 -4.87 20.01
C THR A 146 -21.75 -4.55 18.55
N SER A 147 -21.18 -3.36 18.27
CA SER A 147 -20.87 -2.89 16.92
C SER A 147 -19.36 -2.88 16.67
N GLU A 148 -18.96 -3.08 15.43
CA GLU A 148 -17.57 -2.91 14.98
C GLU A 148 -17.24 -1.43 14.72
N GLU A 149 -18.25 -0.58 14.56
CA GLU A 149 -18.03 0.84 14.32
C GLU A 149 -17.40 1.51 15.55
N PRO A 150 -16.39 2.39 15.35
CA PRO A 150 -15.78 3.14 16.43
C PRO A 150 -16.79 4.01 17.15
N VAL A 151 -16.82 3.94 18.47
CA VAL A 151 -17.72 4.72 19.33
C VAL A 151 -16.87 5.59 20.23
N ASN A 152 -17.15 6.90 20.25
CA ASN A 152 -16.52 7.81 21.20
C ASN A 152 -16.98 7.44 22.61
N ILE A 153 -16.01 7.23 23.50
CA ILE A 153 -16.26 6.83 24.89
C ILE A 153 -15.85 7.90 25.89
N GLY A 154 -15.14 8.96 25.49
CA GLY A 154 -14.72 10.03 26.38
C GLY A 154 -13.35 10.59 26.05
N ASP A 155 -12.68 11.16 27.04
CA ASP A 155 -11.44 11.90 26.86
C ASP A 155 -10.40 11.53 27.93
N TYR A 156 -9.12 11.55 27.53
CA TYR A 156 -8.02 11.34 28.44
C TYR A 156 -6.79 12.16 28.02
N ARG A 157 -6.24 12.97 28.93
CA ARG A 157 -5.02 13.80 28.70
C ARG A 157 -5.07 14.60 27.41
N GLY A 158 -6.23 15.22 27.13
CA GLY A 158 -6.45 16.07 25.95
C GLY A 158 -6.73 15.32 24.62
N PHE A 159 -6.73 14.00 24.64
CA PHE A 159 -7.13 13.17 23.51
C PHE A 159 -8.53 12.62 23.70
N SER A 160 -9.33 12.63 22.65
CA SER A 160 -10.60 11.93 22.62
C SER A 160 -10.38 10.43 22.42
N MET A 161 -11.18 9.60 23.08
CA MET A 161 -11.04 8.13 23.05
C MET A 161 -12.20 7.51 22.28
N GLU A 162 -11.86 6.76 21.23
CA GLU A 162 -12.81 5.96 20.48
C GLU A 162 -12.54 4.47 20.70
N LEU A 163 -13.57 3.73 21.11
CA LEU A 163 -13.51 2.28 21.29
C LEU A 163 -13.95 1.58 20.02
N SER A 164 -13.20 0.61 19.54
CA SER A 164 -13.52 -0.24 18.39
C SER A 164 -13.26 -1.72 18.71
N PHE A 165 -14.00 -2.60 18.06
CA PHE A 165 -13.82 -4.04 18.13
C PHE A 165 -13.45 -4.62 16.78
N ASP A 166 -12.41 -5.41 16.72
CA ASP A 166 -12.00 -6.15 15.53
C ASP A 166 -12.55 -7.59 15.64
N SER A 167 -13.56 -7.92 14.85
CA SER A 167 -14.20 -9.24 14.86
C SER A 167 -13.30 -10.36 14.34
N PHE A 168 -12.35 -10.05 13.49
CA PHE A 168 -11.40 -11.01 12.91
C PHE A 168 -10.36 -11.42 13.96
N GLN A 169 -9.75 -10.43 14.61
CA GLN A 169 -8.74 -10.66 15.65
C GLN A 169 -9.34 -10.91 17.03
N LYS A 170 -10.62 -10.61 17.23
CA LYS A 170 -11.34 -10.65 18.52
C LYS A 170 -10.68 -9.77 19.59
N LEU A 171 -10.17 -8.62 19.18
CA LEU A 171 -9.48 -7.66 20.04
C LEU A 171 -10.23 -6.33 20.08
N PHE A 172 -10.16 -5.68 21.24
CA PHE A 172 -10.63 -4.32 21.40
C PHE A 172 -9.49 -3.33 21.27
N TYR A 173 -9.78 -2.18 20.71
CA TYR A 173 -8.82 -1.09 20.53
C TYR A 173 -9.42 0.21 21.04
N VAL A 174 -8.61 0.99 21.72
CA VAL A 174 -8.87 2.41 21.94
C VAL A 174 -8.03 3.21 20.96
N THR A 175 -8.68 4.05 20.19
CA THR A 175 -8.04 5.02 19.32
C THR A 175 -8.03 6.37 20.02
N LEU A 176 -6.84 6.89 20.30
CA LEU A 176 -6.65 8.24 20.82
C LEU A 176 -6.69 9.20 19.65
N VAL A 177 -7.66 10.08 19.63
CA VAL A 177 -7.89 11.03 18.54
C VAL A 177 -7.47 12.42 19.00
N GLY A 178 -6.41 12.90 18.39
CA GLY A 178 -5.91 14.27 18.49
C GLY A 178 -5.95 14.94 17.12
N SER A 179 -4.86 15.57 16.70
CA SER A 179 -4.66 15.98 15.30
C SER A 179 -4.42 14.75 14.40
N LEU A 180 -3.85 13.71 14.97
CA LEU A 180 -3.73 12.38 14.39
C LEU A 180 -4.46 11.35 15.27
N SER A 181 -4.49 10.10 14.79
CA SER A 181 -5.14 9.01 15.50
C SER A 181 -4.11 7.93 15.87
N TYR A 182 -4.14 7.48 17.13
CA TYR A 182 -3.21 6.50 17.68
C TYR A 182 -3.98 5.31 18.24
N LYS A 183 -3.85 4.17 17.58
CA LYS A 183 -4.57 2.95 17.93
C LYS A 183 -3.81 2.16 19.00
N VAL A 184 -4.48 1.88 20.11
CA VAL A 184 -3.94 1.15 21.27
C VAL A 184 -4.74 -0.12 21.48
N GLU A 185 -4.07 -1.27 21.50
CA GLU A 185 -4.69 -2.56 21.76
C GLU A 185 -5.02 -2.71 23.25
N LEU A 186 -6.26 -3.16 23.54
CA LEU A 186 -6.69 -3.47 24.88
C LEU A 186 -6.59 -4.97 25.18
N GLY A 187 -6.14 -5.29 26.37
CA GLY A 187 -6.13 -6.66 26.89
C GLY A 187 -7.20 -6.88 27.96
N THR A 188 -7.07 -7.98 28.69
CA THR A 188 -7.96 -8.34 29.78
C THR A 188 -7.57 -7.71 31.13
N ASP A 189 -6.35 -7.16 31.23
CA ASP A 189 -5.83 -6.58 32.46
C ASP A 189 -6.23 -5.11 32.61
N VAL A 190 -6.85 -4.80 33.74
CA VAL A 190 -7.36 -3.47 34.11
C VAL A 190 -6.25 -2.41 34.12
N PHE A 191 -5.17 -2.69 34.83
CA PHE A 191 -4.03 -1.75 34.94
C PHE A 191 -3.21 -1.69 33.67
N GLY A 192 -3.04 -2.84 33.00
CA GLY A 192 -2.27 -2.94 31.76
C GLY A 192 -2.90 -2.11 30.63
N ASN A 193 -4.22 -2.04 30.56
CA ASN A 193 -4.90 -1.21 29.55
C ASN A 193 -4.61 0.29 29.74
N ILE A 194 -4.72 0.78 30.97
CA ILE A 194 -4.38 2.18 31.29
C ILE A 194 -2.90 2.45 31.02
N GLN A 195 -2.01 1.53 31.37
CA GLN A 195 -0.59 1.69 31.12
C GLN A 195 -0.25 1.74 29.62
N ARG A 196 -0.93 0.94 28.80
CA ARG A 196 -0.77 0.98 27.32
C ARG A 196 -1.21 2.30 26.74
N ILE A 197 -2.33 2.85 27.21
CA ILE A 197 -2.83 4.17 26.82
C ILE A 197 -1.84 5.25 27.24
N ASP A 198 -1.38 5.25 28.49
CA ASP A 198 -0.36 6.18 28.99
C ASP A 198 0.93 6.10 28.14
N ASN A 199 1.41 4.88 27.88
CA ASN A 199 2.63 4.66 27.10
C ASN A 199 2.48 5.16 25.66
N ALA A 200 1.30 5.04 25.06
CA ALA A 200 1.04 5.55 23.72
C ALA A 200 1.11 7.09 23.67
N ILE A 201 0.57 7.77 24.70
CA ILE A 201 0.63 9.23 24.82
C ILE A 201 2.05 9.69 25.11
N ASP A 202 2.72 9.10 26.13
CA ASP A 202 4.09 9.44 26.54
C ASP A 202 5.13 9.09 25.43
N GLY A 203 4.78 8.18 24.53
CA GLY A 203 5.60 7.80 23.37
C GLY A 203 5.64 8.84 22.26
N LEU A 204 4.72 9.80 22.24
CA LEU A 204 4.69 10.87 21.24
C LEU A 204 5.80 11.90 21.42
N GLU A 205 6.38 12.01 22.63
CA GLU A 205 7.50 12.92 22.93
C GLU A 205 8.89 12.32 22.66
N LYS A 206 8.96 11.01 22.37
CA LYS A 206 10.22 10.27 22.12
C LYS A 206 10.52 10.09 20.65
#